data_2f1aab4e4ea358074d0517452393887a
#
_entry.id   2f1aab4e4ea358074d0517452393887a
#
_cell.length_a   1.000
_cell.length_b   1.000
_cell.length_c   1.000
_cell.angle_alpha   90.00
_cell.angle_beta   90.00
_cell.angle_gamma   90.00
#
_symmetry.space_group_name_H-M   'P 1'
#
loop_
_entity.id
_entity.type
_entity.pdbx_description
1 polymer ?
#
loop_
_entity_poly.entity_id
_entity_poly.type
_entity_poly.pdbx_seq_one_letter_code
_entity_poly.pdbx_strand_id
1 'polypeptide(L)'
;MPFIKAQKVRRDESGRVVSGSASVVDTEYVPGARYHSRQRVRERLGRVVELAEDGRSGVFRSPTRGLVRYDADTDSFEPVERGDGTLDDESSEFPEPSAHVVAGDSLLLLSILESSGLLAVLRSAFPKDAELERLLAHLLHSVLRDGSRVSCDDLVARSAASHLLAGVSVPSLRSDSAYFHAMGDDRAKVAFFRSLVDAMRAADPSFGTCCYVDSTPLPNDLADNPFNAFSSHGLGEAAVQSRLVLVLDDATGIPVWYEVIPGNVVDVSTLARVREDVGATLGVTVSSAVLDAGYVNRELVGGDMRYLARMPARRGYPFKTMWHDVKPQVNRGKYAFVRGGHAYFGRHFVREVQGTESHLYVYVDKENALSCLRQTMTDRPEEYEAMLERDKDWEQARGGFFVLISNMDEMTPAGALDAYFSRMEVEQVFKTAKDHLRLLPIAKWTETAMRGKVLHDVICTVAVLRVRKAVAAAGRPWSPTDLWGKTSSLMCFRNGPSLVLETPSRQCRQRFEGLGYKVPAKVDVAAYRRDVLGLRS
;
A
#
# COMPACT_ATOMS: atom_id res chain seq x y z
N MET A 1 34.70 -27.73 22.93
CA MET A 1 35.66 -26.64 22.72
C MET A 1 35.09 -25.65 21.77
N PRO A 2 35.23 -24.37 22.04
CA PRO A 2 34.79 -23.32 21.15
C PRO A 2 35.65 -23.35 19.86
N PHE A 3 35.04 -22.92 18.76
CA PHE A 3 35.74 -22.75 17.50
C PHE A 3 35.17 -21.57 16.71
N ILE A 4 35.96 -21.01 15.82
CA ILE A 4 35.55 -19.92 14.95
C ILE A 4 34.81 -20.50 13.73
N LYS A 5 33.55 -20.17 13.59
CA LYS A 5 32.74 -20.44 12.39
C LYS A 5 32.73 -19.22 11.49
N ALA A 6 33.63 -19.23 10.51
CA ALA A 6 33.69 -18.17 9.51
C ALA A 6 32.76 -18.49 8.33
N GLN A 7 32.08 -17.48 7.79
CA GLN A 7 31.13 -17.60 6.68
C GLN A 7 31.43 -16.56 5.60
N LYS A 8 31.31 -16.99 4.35
CA LYS A 8 31.47 -16.13 3.16
C LYS A 8 32.80 -15.36 3.13
N VAL A 9 33.86 -15.99 3.64
CA VAL A 9 35.21 -15.38 3.60
C VAL A 9 35.72 -15.41 2.17
N ARG A 10 36.04 -14.22 1.66
CA ARG A 10 36.71 -14.04 0.36
C ARG A 10 38.08 -13.46 0.60
N ARG A 11 39.07 -13.95 -0.13
CA ARG A 11 40.43 -13.43 -0.10
C ARG A 11 40.78 -12.87 -1.48
N ASP A 12 41.64 -11.86 -1.53
CA ASP A 12 42.21 -11.34 -2.77
C ASP A 12 43.40 -12.21 -3.23
N GLU A 13 44.03 -11.83 -4.35
CA GLU A 13 45.18 -12.53 -4.92
C GLU A 13 46.42 -12.53 -4.01
N SER A 14 46.46 -11.62 -3.02
CA SER A 14 47.52 -11.54 -2.00
C SER A 14 47.22 -12.38 -0.75
N GLY A 15 46.05 -13.03 -0.68
CA GLY A 15 45.61 -13.85 0.45
C GLY A 15 44.91 -13.04 1.57
N ARG A 16 44.75 -11.72 1.45
CA ARG A 16 44.05 -10.86 2.41
C ARG A 16 42.54 -11.14 2.39
N VAL A 17 41.91 -11.07 3.55
CA VAL A 17 40.44 -11.20 3.67
C VAL A 17 39.76 -9.92 3.21
N VAL A 18 39.03 -10.00 2.12
CA VAL A 18 38.25 -8.87 1.56
C VAL A 18 36.87 -8.79 2.19
N SER A 19 36.25 -9.93 2.45
CA SER A 19 34.93 -9.98 3.09
C SER A 19 34.75 -11.28 3.86
N GLY A 20 33.89 -11.26 4.85
CA GLY A 20 33.51 -12.43 5.64
C GLY A 20 32.93 -12.03 6.98
N SER A 21 32.21 -12.94 7.60
CA SER A 21 31.72 -12.81 8.97
C SER A 21 32.06 -14.06 9.78
N ALA A 22 32.23 -13.90 11.08
CA ALA A 22 32.55 -15.00 11.97
C ALA A 22 31.75 -14.96 13.28
N SER A 23 31.63 -16.13 13.88
CA SER A 23 31.02 -16.32 15.20
C SER A 23 31.79 -17.37 15.97
N VAL A 24 31.83 -17.23 17.30
CA VAL A 24 32.27 -18.29 18.21
C VAL A 24 31.14 -19.28 18.38
N VAL A 25 31.43 -20.54 18.17
CA VAL A 25 30.46 -21.62 18.23
C VAL A 25 30.94 -22.69 19.20
N ASP A 26 30.09 -23.06 20.13
CA ASP A 26 30.29 -24.20 21.01
C ASP A 26 29.64 -25.44 20.43
N THR A 27 30.31 -26.60 20.58
CA THR A 27 29.74 -27.87 20.23
C THR A 27 29.34 -28.64 21.48
N GLU A 28 28.05 -28.94 21.59
CA GLU A 28 27.48 -29.73 22.69
C GLU A 28 27.17 -31.13 22.19
N TYR A 29 27.54 -32.14 22.97
CA TYR A 29 27.17 -33.53 22.68
C TYR A 29 25.72 -33.78 23.11
N VAL A 30 24.89 -34.24 22.17
CA VAL A 30 23.47 -34.53 22.43
C VAL A 30 23.22 -36.01 22.17
N PRO A 31 23.05 -36.85 23.21
CA PRO A 31 22.72 -38.26 23.05
C PRO A 31 21.42 -38.45 22.28
N GLY A 32 21.43 -39.32 21.26
CA GLY A 32 20.25 -39.63 20.47
C GLY A 32 19.98 -38.74 19.25
N ALA A 33 20.74 -37.70 19.05
CA ALA A 33 20.66 -36.90 17.82
C ALA A 33 21.36 -37.59 16.66
N ARG A 34 20.87 -37.39 15.43
CA ARG A 34 21.40 -38.03 14.20
C ARG A 34 22.91 -37.84 13.98
N TYR A 35 23.48 -36.76 14.50
CA TYR A 35 24.89 -36.40 14.39
C TYR A 35 25.60 -36.32 15.75
N HIS A 36 24.96 -36.72 16.85
CA HIS A 36 25.49 -36.73 18.21
C HIS A 36 26.09 -35.40 18.70
N SER A 37 25.90 -34.30 17.95
CA SER A 37 26.42 -33.00 18.33
C SER A 37 25.49 -31.89 17.87
N ARG A 38 25.37 -30.85 18.68
CA ARG A 38 24.63 -29.61 18.37
C ARG A 38 25.57 -28.42 18.46
N GLN A 39 25.58 -27.58 17.43
CA GLN A 39 26.33 -26.35 17.41
C GLN A 39 25.45 -25.18 17.94
N ARG A 40 25.99 -24.46 18.91
CA ARG A 40 25.35 -23.26 19.47
C ARG A 40 26.27 -22.06 19.27
N VAL A 41 25.75 -20.99 18.62
CA VAL A 41 26.47 -19.71 18.53
C VAL A 41 26.52 -19.09 19.91
N ARG A 42 27.73 -18.89 20.44
CA ARG A 42 27.97 -18.26 21.73
C ARG A 42 28.09 -16.75 21.60
N GLU A 43 28.87 -16.29 20.63
CA GLU A 43 29.08 -14.87 20.39
C GLU A 43 29.31 -14.59 18.89
N ARG A 44 28.84 -13.43 18.43
CA ARG A 44 29.09 -12.96 17.05
C ARG A 44 30.36 -12.12 17.03
N LEU A 45 31.39 -12.59 16.35
CA LEU A 45 32.64 -11.86 16.16
C LEU A 45 32.54 -10.72 15.13
N GLY A 46 31.52 -10.77 14.28
CA GLY A 46 31.30 -9.73 13.26
C GLY A 46 32.17 -9.92 12.02
N ARG A 47 32.65 -8.81 11.43
CA ARG A 47 33.44 -8.85 10.18
C ARG A 47 34.83 -9.41 10.44
N VAL A 48 35.26 -10.34 9.59
CA VAL A 48 36.61 -10.88 9.59
C VAL A 48 37.56 -9.84 8.98
N VAL A 49 38.58 -9.45 9.74
CA VAL A 49 39.67 -8.57 9.29
C VAL A 49 40.85 -9.43 8.90
N GLU A 50 41.27 -10.32 9.80
CA GLU A 50 42.29 -11.34 9.56
C GLU A 50 41.78 -12.69 10.08
N LEU A 51 42.18 -13.77 9.42
CA LEU A 51 41.88 -15.10 9.87
C LEU A 51 43.11 -15.97 9.60
N ALA A 52 43.62 -16.60 10.64
CA ALA A 52 44.73 -17.53 10.54
C ALA A 52 44.38 -18.69 9.59
N GLU A 53 45.39 -19.30 9.00
CA GLU A 53 45.19 -20.40 8.02
C GLU A 53 44.48 -21.60 8.63
N ASP A 54 44.76 -21.88 9.91
CA ASP A 54 44.11 -22.93 10.68
C ASP A 54 42.67 -22.63 11.09
N GLY A 55 42.22 -21.35 10.93
CA GLY A 55 40.90 -20.86 11.30
C GLY A 55 40.65 -20.80 12.81
N ARG A 56 41.68 -20.96 13.66
CA ARG A 56 41.53 -21.01 15.12
C ARG A 56 41.72 -19.67 15.80
N SER A 57 42.38 -18.72 15.17
CA SER A 57 42.55 -17.36 15.64
C SER A 57 42.35 -16.34 14.54
N GLY A 58 42.07 -15.08 14.91
CA GLY A 58 41.90 -14.03 13.95
C GLY A 58 41.57 -12.67 14.59
N VAL A 59 41.57 -11.63 13.74
CA VAL A 59 41.16 -10.28 14.11
C VAL A 59 39.80 -10.01 13.53
N PHE A 60 38.89 -9.52 14.36
CA PHE A 60 37.49 -9.32 14.01
C PHE A 60 37.03 -7.93 14.43
N ARG A 61 36.13 -7.34 13.62
CA ARG A 61 35.39 -6.13 14.02
C ARG A 61 34.07 -6.56 14.66
N SER A 62 34.11 -6.77 15.95
CA SER A 62 32.94 -7.17 16.76
C SER A 62 31.97 -6.01 16.95
N PRO A 63 30.64 -6.24 16.84
CA PRO A 63 29.62 -5.22 17.08
C PRO A 63 29.56 -4.78 18.55
N THR A 64 30.06 -5.62 19.48
CA THR A 64 30.00 -5.40 20.93
C THR A 64 31.32 -5.01 21.54
N ARG A 65 32.46 -5.42 20.93
CA ARG A 65 33.80 -5.25 21.51
C ARG A 65 34.75 -4.39 20.67
N GLY A 66 34.31 -3.86 19.53
CA GLY A 66 35.18 -3.14 18.60
C GLY A 66 36.16 -4.06 17.86
N LEU A 67 37.39 -3.61 17.62
CA LEU A 67 38.43 -4.39 16.98
C LEU A 67 39.09 -5.30 18.00
N VAL A 68 38.92 -6.61 17.84
CA VAL A 68 39.43 -7.63 18.81
C VAL A 68 40.10 -8.78 18.08
N ARG A 69 41.15 -9.29 18.68
CA ARG A 69 41.74 -10.60 18.39
C ARG A 69 41.01 -11.65 19.22
N TYR A 70 40.58 -12.72 18.63
CA TYR A 70 40.03 -13.87 19.32
C TYR A 70 40.85 -15.10 18.98
N ASP A 71 41.20 -15.86 20.00
CA ASP A 71 41.90 -17.13 19.90
C ASP A 71 40.99 -18.23 20.49
N ALA A 72 40.67 -19.24 19.69
CA ALA A 72 39.80 -20.33 20.10
C ALA A 72 40.50 -21.40 20.94
N ASP A 73 41.84 -21.45 20.97
CA ASP A 73 42.60 -22.39 21.79
C ASP A 73 42.68 -21.93 23.25
N THR A 74 42.82 -20.62 23.43
CA THR A 74 42.83 -19.99 24.77
C THR A 74 41.48 -19.47 25.20
N ASP A 75 40.51 -19.44 24.30
CA ASP A 75 39.18 -18.86 24.48
C ASP A 75 39.23 -17.42 25.02
N SER A 76 40.16 -16.63 24.49
CA SER A 76 40.43 -15.29 24.97
C SER A 76 40.19 -14.22 23.90
N PHE A 77 39.79 -13.03 24.39
CA PHE A 77 39.64 -11.82 23.61
C PHE A 77 40.68 -10.80 24.01
N GLU A 78 41.46 -10.32 23.07
CA GLU A 78 42.43 -9.24 23.27
C GLU A 78 42.02 -8.04 22.41
N PRO A 79 41.90 -6.83 23.01
CA PRO A 79 41.71 -5.63 22.23
C PRO A 79 42.93 -5.38 21.34
N VAL A 80 42.68 -5.10 20.06
CA VAL A 80 43.75 -4.71 19.13
C VAL A 80 43.83 -3.19 19.14
N GLU A 81 44.89 -2.66 19.75
CA GLU A 81 45.21 -1.24 19.66
C GLU A 81 45.61 -0.91 18.20
N ARG A 82 45.14 0.20 17.66
CA ARG A 82 45.55 0.70 16.35
C ARG A 82 47.07 0.94 16.40
N GLY A 83 47.83 0.01 15.90
CA GLY A 83 49.23 0.24 15.57
C GLY A 83 49.30 1.24 14.40
N ASP A 84 50.19 2.22 14.61
CA ASP A 84 50.51 3.27 13.66
C ASP A 84 50.79 2.65 12.24
N GLY A 85 49.91 2.84 11.29
CA GLY A 85 50.29 2.91 9.90
C GLY A 85 50.13 1.68 8.98
N THR A 86 49.45 0.57 9.31
CA THR A 86 49.27 -0.56 8.37
C THR A 86 47.89 -1.25 8.33
N LEU A 87 46.95 -0.85 9.12
CA LEU A 87 45.53 -1.11 8.89
C LEU A 87 44.89 0.20 8.50
N ASP A 88 45.43 0.77 7.44
CA ASP A 88 44.78 1.90 6.80
C ASP A 88 43.35 1.54 6.51
N ASP A 89 42.55 2.45 6.87
CA ASP A 89 41.17 2.67 6.57
C ASP A 89 40.94 2.58 5.04
N GLU A 90 41.21 1.42 4.43
CA GLU A 90 40.76 1.09 3.08
C GLU A 90 39.24 1.01 2.99
N SER A 91 38.53 1.36 4.08
CA SER A 91 37.15 1.80 3.98
C SER A 91 37.03 3.18 3.37
N SER A 92 38.13 3.91 3.16
CA SER A 92 38.18 5.22 2.48
C SER A 92 38.54 5.15 0.99
N GLU A 93 38.87 3.97 0.44
CA GLU A 93 39.04 3.78 -1.00
C GLU A 93 37.76 3.32 -1.75
N PHE A 94 36.70 3.01 -1.04
CA PHE A 94 35.41 3.24 -1.68
C PHE A 94 35.21 4.76 -1.70
N PRO A 95 35.09 5.40 -2.87
CA PRO A 95 34.80 6.84 -2.91
C PRO A 95 33.66 7.08 -1.95
N GLU A 96 33.79 8.08 -1.08
CA GLU A 96 32.70 8.56 -0.25
C GLU A 96 31.42 8.48 -1.08
N PRO A 97 30.31 7.85 -0.56
CA PRO A 97 29.12 7.59 -1.33
C PRO A 97 28.85 8.81 -2.19
N SER A 98 28.90 8.66 -3.49
CA SER A 98 29.13 9.70 -4.50
C SER A 98 28.57 11.02 -4.01
N ALA A 99 29.37 12.08 -3.89
CA ALA A 99 28.97 13.38 -3.34
C ALA A 99 27.62 13.87 -3.91
N HIS A 100 27.17 13.24 -4.99
CA HIS A 100 25.94 13.51 -5.73
C HIS A 100 24.90 12.43 -5.48
N VAL A 101 23.74 12.84 -4.96
CA VAL A 101 22.58 11.98 -4.69
C VAL A 101 21.36 12.47 -5.46
N VAL A 102 20.42 11.57 -5.76
CA VAL A 102 19.14 11.91 -6.40
C VAL A 102 18.32 12.81 -5.49
N ALA A 103 17.81 13.93 -6.01
CA ALA A 103 17.07 14.90 -5.23
C ALA A 103 15.67 15.22 -5.78
N GLY A 104 15.52 15.24 -7.10
CA GLY A 104 14.33 15.83 -7.70
C GLY A 104 13.04 15.09 -7.41
N ASP A 105 13.04 13.76 -7.39
CA ASP A 105 11.86 12.96 -7.07
C ASP A 105 11.42 13.14 -5.62
N SER A 106 12.36 13.04 -4.69
CA SER A 106 12.10 13.19 -3.26
C SER A 106 11.61 14.60 -2.91
N LEU A 107 12.25 15.64 -3.47
CA LEU A 107 11.85 17.03 -3.25
C LEU A 107 10.47 17.32 -3.84
N LEU A 108 10.17 16.83 -5.05
CA LEU A 108 8.86 17.05 -5.67
C LEU A 108 7.76 16.33 -4.87
N LEU A 109 7.98 15.09 -4.50
CA LEU A 109 6.99 14.36 -3.68
C LEU A 109 6.74 15.07 -2.36
N LEU A 110 7.79 15.43 -1.60
CA LEU A 110 7.64 16.14 -0.33
C LEU A 110 6.93 17.50 -0.51
N SER A 111 7.19 18.23 -1.59
CA SER A 111 6.49 19.48 -1.90
C SER A 111 4.99 19.26 -2.16
N ILE A 112 4.62 18.19 -2.86
CA ILE A 112 3.21 17.81 -3.08
C ILE A 112 2.55 17.42 -1.75
N LEU A 113 3.23 16.66 -0.92
CA LEU A 113 2.69 16.25 0.38
C LEU A 113 2.49 17.44 1.33
N GLU A 114 3.41 18.41 1.31
CA GLU A 114 3.29 19.65 2.10
C GLU A 114 2.13 20.51 1.59
N SER A 115 2.09 20.83 0.31
CA SER A 115 1.05 21.69 -0.26
C SER A 115 -0.35 21.08 -0.19
N SER A 116 -0.45 19.74 -0.18
CA SER A 116 -1.72 19.01 0.00
C SER A 116 -2.16 18.87 1.46
N GLY A 117 -1.36 19.36 2.42
CA GLY A 117 -1.59 19.24 3.85
C GLY A 117 -1.30 17.86 4.45
N LEU A 118 -0.84 16.88 3.64
CA LEU A 118 -0.61 15.52 4.16
C LEU A 118 0.58 15.47 5.13
N LEU A 119 1.64 16.26 4.93
CA LEU A 119 2.73 16.33 5.92
C LEU A 119 2.24 16.84 7.27
N ALA A 120 1.32 17.81 7.31
CA ALA A 120 0.72 18.30 8.56
C ALA A 120 -0.09 17.21 9.27
N VAL A 121 -0.86 16.43 8.51
CA VAL A 121 -1.58 15.25 9.02
C VAL A 121 -0.60 14.23 9.63
N LEU A 122 0.48 13.89 8.92
CA LEU A 122 1.48 12.93 9.40
C LEU A 122 2.20 13.43 10.66
N ARG A 123 2.56 14.71 10.72
CA ARG A 123 3.15 15.34 11.91
C ARG A 123 2.22 15.28 13.13
N SER A 124 0.93 15.53 12.92
CA SER A 124 -0.07 15.43 13.98
C SER A 124 -0.26 14.00 14.48
N ALA A 125 -0.28 13.05 13.57
CA ALA A 125 -0.47 11.62 13.89
C ALA A 125 0.77 10.98 14.52
N PHE A 126 1.96 11.41 14.11
CA PHE A 126 3.26 10.86 14.53
C PHE A 126 4.16 11.99 15.06
N PRO A 127 3.91 12.47 16.30
CA PRO A 127 4.56 13.68 16.82
C PRO A 127 6.03 13.50 17.22
N LYS A 128 6.53 12.25 17.26
CA LYS A 128 7.93 11.97 17.54
C LYS A 128 8.75 12.00 16.26
N ASP A 129 9.77 12.86 16.21
CA ASP A 129 10.59 13.08 15.02
C ASP A 129 11.14 11.77 14.44
N ALA A 130 11.70 10.89 15.27
CA ALA A 130 12.25 9.62 14.82
C ALA A 130 11.20 8.68 14.18
N GLU A 131 9.95 8.69 14.68
CA GLU A 131 8.85 7.92 14.11
C GLU A 131 8.42 8.52 12.76
N LEU A 132 8.29 9.84 12.69
CA LEU A 132 7.92 10.56 11.48
C LEU A 132 8.99 10.42 10.37
N GLU A 133 10.26 10.61 10.71
CA GLU A 133 11.36 10.45 9.75
C GLU A 133 11.40 9.02 9.18
N ARG A 134 11.22 8.03 10.03
CA ARG A 134 11.18 6.63 9.60
C ARG A 134 9.98 6.35 8.70
N LEU A 135 8.81 6.89 9.04
CA LEU A 135 7.62 6.82 8.19
C LEU A 135 7.88 7.49 6.83
N LEU A 136 8.46 8.70 6.81
CA LEU A 136 8.77 9.40 5.58
C LEU A 136 9.79 8.65 4.72
N ALA A 137 10.81 8.04 5.31
CA ALA A 137 11.77 7.21 4.58
C ALA A 137 11.08 6.02 3.88
N HIS A 138 10.23 5.27 4.59
CA HIS A 138 9.48 4.15 4.01
C HIS A 138 8.42 4.62 3.00
N LEU A 139 7.78 5.78 3.23
CA LEU A 139 6.82 6.37 2.30
C LEU A 139 7.50 6.79 0.98
N LEU A 140 8.64 7.49 1.06
CA LEU A 140 9.45 7.83 -0.11
C LEU A 140 9.84 6.57 -0.89
N HIS A 141 10.32 5.54 -0.19
CA HIS A 141 10.66 4.25 -0.81
C HIS A 141 9.46 3.63 -1.53
N SER A 142 8.29 3.56 -0.88
CA SER A 142 7.11 2.89 -1.43
C SER A 142 6.51 3.65 -2.62
N VAL A 143 6.53 5.01 -2.59
CA VAL A 143 5.91 5.84 -3.63
C VAL A 143 6.82 6.08 -4.82
N LEU A 144 8.14 6.27 -4.59
CA LEU A 144 9.07 6.62 -5.65
C LEU A 144 9.59 5.41 -6.45
N ARG A 145 9.55 4.21 -5.87
CA ARG A 145 10.10 3.00 -6.46
C ARG A 145 9.03 1.99 -6.88
N ASP A 146 8.35 2.33 -7.94
CA ASP A 146 7.42 1.43 -8.61
C ASP A 146 8.15 0.18 -9.10
N GLY A 147 7.86 -0.95 -8.45
CA GLY A 147 8.32 -2.26 -8.90
C GLY A 147 9.80 -2.61 -8.72
N SER A 148 10.65 -1.70 -8.21
CA SER A 148 12.08 -1.99 -8.07
C SER A 148 12.40 -2.90 -6.88
N ARG A 149 13.50 -3.67 -6.98
CA ARG A 149 14.04 -4.49 -5.87
C ARG A 149 15.00 -3.71 -4.96
N VAL A 150 15.08 -2.40 -5.12
CA VAL A 150 15.91 -1.54 -4.28
C VAL A 150 15.32 -1.50 -2.88
N SER A 151 16.13 -1.74 -1.86
CA SER A 151 15.71 -1.67 -0.47
C SER A 151 15.54 -0.24 0.02
N CYS A 152 14.85 -0.05 1.15
CA CYS A 152 14.63 1.29 1.72
C CYS A 152 15.94 1.98 2.09
N ASP A 153 16.88 1.26 2.70
CA ASP A 153 18.21 1.77 3.04
C ASP A 153 18.99 2.22 1.79
N ASP A 154 18.99 1.43 0.72
CA ASP A 154 19.65 1.78 -0.53
C ASP A 154 19.05 3.03 -1.20
N LEU A 155 17.72 3.16 -1.20
CA LEU A 155 17.06 4.34 -1.74
C LEU A 155 17.42 5.59 -0.95
N VAL A 156 17.29 5.53 0.37
CA VAL A 156 17.58 6.67 1.24
C VAL A 156 19.05 7.05 1.11
N ALA A 157 19.99 6.08 1.15
CA ALA A 157 21.41 6.35 1.02
C ALA A 157 21.81 7.09 -0.28
N ARG A 158 21.07 6.83 -1.37
CA ARG A 158 21.33 7.40 -2.70
C ARG A 158 20.47 8.60 -3.06
N SER A 159 19.70 9.13 -2.11
CA SER A 159 18.79 10.25 -2.34
C SER A 159 18.99 11.38 -1.33
N ALA A 160 18.44 12.57 -1.65
CA ALA A 160 18.41 13.70 -0.73
C ALA A 160 17.79 13.36 0.63
N ALA A 161 16.98 12.29 0.69
CA ALA A 161 16.41 11.81 1.94
C ALA A 161 17.48 11.47 3.00
N SER A 162 18.69 11.00 2.61
CA SER A 162 19.79 10.75 3.55
C SER A 162 20.23 11.99 4.34
N HIS A 163 20.02 13.16 3.77
CA HIS A 163 20.34 14.43 4.41
C HIS A 163 19.13 15.08 5.08
N LEU A 164 17.94 14.92 4.49
CA LEU A 164 16.70 15.52 4.98
C LEU A 164 16.10 14.75 6.14
N LEU A 165 16.34 13.43 6.23
CA LEU A 165 15.87 12.52 7.29
C LEU A 165 17.06 12.04 8.13
N ALA A 166 17.92 12.96 8.55
CA ALA A 166 19.20 12.67 9.20
C ALA A 166 19.08 12.06 10.62
N GLY A 167 17.89 12.11 11.24
CA GLY A 167 17.62 11.45 12.53
C GLY A 167 17.42 9.93 12.41
N VAL A 168 17.29 9.39 11.19
CA VAL A 168 17.17 7.95 10.96
C VAL A 168 18.51 7.38 10.50
N SER A 169 19.02 6.40 11.22
CA SER A 169 20.18 5.64 10.78
C SER A 169 19.83 4.81 9.53
N VAL A 170 20.49 5.08 8.41
CA VAL A 170 20.24 4.36 7.14
C VAL A 170 20.32 2.83 7.31
N PRO A 171 21.32 2.25 8.01
CA PRO A 171 21.34 0.80 8.26
C PRO A 171 20.12 0.27 9.02
N SER A 172 19.44 1.11 9.80
CA SER A 172 18.22 0.69 10.52
C SER A 172 17.01 0.49 9.61
N LEU A 173 17.06 1.00 8.39
CA LEU A 173 16.01 0.86 7.37
C LEU A 173 16.10 -0.46 6.60
N ARG A 174 17.20 -1.23 6.78
CA ARG A 174 17.38 -2.55 6.13
C ARG A 174 16.35 -3.58 6.57
N SER A 175 15.84 -3.45 7.79
CA SER A 175 14.84 -4.36 8.36
C SER A 175 13.53 -3.63 8.61
N ASP A 176 12.50 -4.02 7.88
CA ASP A 176 11.13 -3.50 8.01
C ASP A 176 10.42 -3.97 9.29
N SER A 177 10.87 -5.07 9.90
CA SER A 177 10.10 -5.77 10.94
C SER A 177 9.74 -4.85 12.12
N ALA A 178 10.73 -4.15 12.68
CA ALA A 178 10.49 -3.24 13.81
C ALA A 178 9.59 -2.05 13.43
N TYR A 179 9.73 -1.57 12.19
CA TYR A 179 8.90 -0.49 11.66
C TYR A 179 7.44 -0.92 11.55
N PHE A 180 7.16 -2.03 10.88
CA PHE A 180 5.77 -2.51 10.74
C PHE A 180 5.16 -2.95 12.06
N HIS A 181 5.94 -3.46 13.01
CA HIS A 181 5.44 -3.71 14.35
C HIS A 181 5.00 -2.43 15.07
N ALA A 182 5.79 -1.36 15.00
CA ALA A 182 5.42 -0.07 15.59
C ALA A 182 4.18 0.54 14.91
N MET A 183 4.09 0.45 13.57
CA MET A 183 2.94 0.91 12.80
C MET A 183 1.68 0.05 13.03
N GLY A 184 1.82 -1.17 13.53
CA GLY A 184 0.70 -2.10 13.78
C GLY A 184 -0.07 -1.87 15.08
N ASP A 185 0.30 -0.87 15.87
CA ASP A 185 -0.48 -0.44 17.04
C ASP A 185 -1.77 0.26 16.56
N ASP A 186 -2.91 -0.13 17.09
CA ASP A 186 -4.21 0.48 16.79
C ASP A 186 -4.22 2.00 17.08
N ARG A 187 -3.40 2.46 18.03
CA ARG A 187 -3.22 3.89 18.30
C ARG A 187 -2.66 4.65 17.10
N ALA A 188 -1.74 4.05 16.37
CA ALA A 188 -1.16 4.66 15.16
C ALA A 188 -2.23 4.82 14.06
N LYS A 189 -3.06 3.78 13.85
CA LYS A 189 -4.20 3.83 12.94
C LYS A 189 -5.18 4.94 13.32
N VAL A 190 -5.61 4.96 14.59
CA VAL A 190 -6.56 5.96 15.11
C VAL A 190 -5.98 7.37 15.00
N ALA A 191 -4.72 7.58 15.38
CA ALA A 191 -4.08 8.89 15.31
C ALA A 191 -4.01 9.40 13.86
N PHE A 192 -3.64 8.54 12.91
CA PHE A 192 -3.60 8.91 11.51
C PHE A 192 -4.98 9.33 10.98
N PHE A 193 -6.00 8.49 11.17
CA PHE A 193 -7.34 8.78 10.63
C PHE A 193 -8.00 9.97 11.31
N ARG A 194 -7.82 10.17 12.62
CA ARG A 194 -8.29 11.40 13.29
C ARG A 194 -7.66 12.64 12.66
N SER A 195 -6.33 12.67 12.56
CA SER A 195 -5.63 13.80 11.98
C SER A 195 -6.03 14.05 10.52
N LEU A 196 -6.24 12.98 9.73
CA LEU A 196 -6.69 13.08 8.35
C LEU A 196 -8.11 13.62 8.25
N VAL A 197 -9.05 13.06 9.01
CA VAL A 197 -10.46 13.44 9.01
C VAL A 197 -10.62 14.87 9.51
N ASP A 198 -9.95 15.24 10.60
CA ASP A 198 -9.99 16.61 11.13
C ASP A 198 -9.49 17.62 10.09
N ALA A 199 -8.37 17.35 9.43
CA ALA A 199 -7.84 18.20 8.37
C ALA A 199 -8.78 18.30 7.15
N MET A 200 -9.40 17.18 6.74
CA MET A 200 -10.33 17.17 5.62
C MET A 200 -11.64 17.90 5.96
N ARG A 201 -12.19 17.68 7.16
CA ARG A 201 -13.43 18.33 7.62
C ARG A 201 -13.26 19.80 7.93
N ALA A 202 -12.08 20.27 8.23
CA ALA A 202 -11.78 21.70 8.32
C ALA A 202 -11.97 22.41 6.98
N ALA A 203 -11.75 21.72 5.85
CA ALA A 203 -11.98 22.23 4.50
C ALA A 203 -13.41 21.96 3.99
N ASP A 204 -13.95 20.78 4.31
CA ASP A 204 -15.30 20.33 3.93
C ASP A 204 -15.94 19.52 5.09
N PRO A 205 -16.90 20.14 5.83
CA PRO A 205 -17.59 19.48 6.94
C PRO A 205 -18.35 18.20 6.56
N SER A 206 -18.68 18.01 5.27
CA SER A 206 -19.37 16.82 4.77
C SER A 206 -18.46 15.62 4.56
N PHE A 207 -17.14 15.79 4.62
CA PHE A 207 -16.17 14.69 4.42
C PHE A 207 -16.48 13.49 5.32
N GLY A 208 -16.58 12.32 4.70
CA GLY A 208 -16.85 11.06 5.37
C GLY A 208 -18.32 10.78 5.71
N THR A 209 -19.25 11.67 5.36
CA THR A 209 -20.70 11.43 5.62
C THR A 209 -21.35 10.56 4.55
N CYS A 210 -20.93 10.65 3.31
CA CYS A 210 -21.28 9.75 2.23
C CYS A 210 -20.03 8.97 1.81
N CYS A 211 -20.13 7.64 1.81
CA CYS A 211 -18.95 6.79 1.62
C CYS A 211 -19.20 5.66 0.62
N TYR A 212 -18.13 5.31 -0.10
CA TYR A 212 -18.02 4.00 -0.72
C TYR A 212 -17.45 3.01 0.28
N VAL A 213 -18.09 1.85 0.41
CA VAL A 213 -17.56 0.75 1.21
C VAL A 213 -17.39 -0.47 0.31
N ASP A 214 -16.18 -0.95 0.24
CA ASP A 214 -15.86 -2.13 -0.56
C ASP A 214 -14.78 -2.96 0.11
N SER A 215 -14.68 -4.23 -0.24
CA SER A 215 -13.69 -5.15 0.30
C SER A 215 -12.89 -5.83 -0.80
N THR A 216 -11.64 -6.11 -0.50
CA THR A 216 -10.75 -6.80 -1.42
C THR A 216 -10.04 -7.96 -0.72
N PRO A 217 -9.90 -9.13 -1.38
CA PRO A 217 -9.12 -10.22 -0.84
C PRO A 217 -7.64 -9.84 -0.74
N LEU A 218 -7.03 -10.27 0.34
CA LEU A 218 -5.60 -10.19 0.61
C LEU A 218 -5.05 -11.61 0.76
N PRO A 219 -4.66 -12.29 -0.34
CA PRO A 219 -4.00 -13.59 -0.29
C PRO A 219 -2.76 -13.54 0.61
N ASN A 220 -2.63 -14.49 1.51
CA ASN A 220 -1.51 -14.57 2.43
C ASN A 220 -1.16 -16.03 2.72
N ASP A 221 -0.03 -16.47 2.22
CA ASP A 221 0.44 -17.87 2.34
C ASP A 221 1.08 -18.18 3.70
N LEU A 222 1.17 -17.19 4.61
CA LEU A 222 1.79 -17.38 5.92
C LEU A 222 0.78 -17.93 6.92
N ALA A 223 1.04 -19.15 7.41
CA ALA A 223 0.09 -19.97 8.16
C ALA A 223 -0.38 -19.40 9.51
N ASP A 224 0.43 -18.59 10.19
CA ASP A 224 0.20 -18.22 11.60
C ASP A 224 -0.54 -16.89 11.81
N ASN A 225 -1.23 -16.38 10.78
CA ASN A 225 -1.95 -15.11 10.91
C ASN A 225 -3.43 -15.37 11.26
N PRO A 226 -3.97 -14.80 12.37
CA PRO A 226 -5.35 -15.05 12.84
C PRO A 226 -6.43 -14.56 11.88
N PHE A 227 -6.11 -13.65 10.94
CA PHE A 227 -7.05 -13.21 9.90
C PHE A 227 -7.07 -14.13 8.67
N ASN A 228 -6.15 -15.09 8.60
CA ASN A 228 -6.12 -16.02 7.49
C ASN A 228 -7.25 -17.05 7.64
N ALA A 229 -8.11 -17.09 6.63
CA ALA A 229 -9.16 -18.10 6.52
C ALA A 229 -9.24 -18.60 5.08
N PHE A 230 -9.55 -19.89 4.92
CA PHE A 230 -9.74 -20.49 3.62
C PHE A 230 -11.07 -20.03 3.02
N SER A 231 -11.02 -19.38 1.88
CA SER A 231 -12.20 -18.82 1.22
C SER A 231 -11.98 -18.63 -0.28
N SER A 232 -13.03 -18.82 -1.06
CA SER A 232 -13.09 -18.45 -2.49
C SER A 232 -13.69 -17.07 -2.73
N HIS A 233 -14.10 -16.36 -1.68
CA HIS A 233 -14.81 -15.09 -1.81
C HIS A 233 -13.90 -13.99 -2.39
N GLY A 234 -14.25 -13.50 -3.57
CA GLY A 234 -13.47 -12.51 -4.31
C GLY A 234 -12.25 -13.06 -5.05
N LEU A 235 -12.05 -14.38 -5.06
CA LEU A 235 -11.04 -15.09 -5.85
C LEU A 235 -11.72 -16.12 -6.73
N GLY A 236 -11.12 -16.44 -7.88
CA GLY A 236 -11.63 -17.50 -8.77
C GLY A 236 -11.53 -18.89 -8.14
N GLU A 237 -10.53 -19.12 -7.31
CA GLU A 237 -10.29 -20.35 -6.57
C GLU A 237 -10.20 -20.08 -5.08
N ALA A 238 -10.49 -21.11 -4.27
CA ALA A 238 -10.38 -21.02 -2.82
C ALA A 238 -8.91 -20.98 -2.38
N ALA A 239 -8.56 -20.00 -1.56
CA ALA A 239 -7.22 -19.79 -1.03
C ALA A 239 -7.24 -19.30 0.41
N VAL A 240 -6.11 -19.42 1.09
CA VAL A 240 -5.92 -18.78 2.41
C VAL A 240 -5.78 -17.28 2.18
N GLN A 241 -6.64 -16.51 2.81
CA GLN A 241 -6.69 -15.06 2.65
C GLN A 241 -7.25 -14.36 3.89
N SER A 242 -6.90 -13.11 4.06
CA SER A 242 -7.62 -12.10 4.83
C SER A 242 -8.35 -11.15 3.85
N ARG A 243 -9.12 -10.21 4.37
CA ARG A 243 -9.81 -9.20 3.55
C ARG A 243 -9.55 -7.81 4.10
N LEU A 244 -9.36 -6.86 3.21
CA LEU A 244 -9.30 -5.43 3.52
C LEU A 244 -10.62 -4.78 3.12
N VAL A 245 -11.33 -4.23 4.08
CA VAL A 245 -12.49 -3.37 3.87
C VAL A 245 -12.01 -1.93 3.89
N LEU A 246 -12.29 -1.16 2.85
CA LEU A 246 -12.02 0.27 2.78
C LEU A 246 -13.32 1.07 2.84
N VAL A 247 -13.28 2.15 3.58
CA VAL A 247 -14.32 3.19 3.62
C VAL A 247 -13.72 4.44 3.01
N LEU A 248 -14.21 4.85 1.85
CA LEU A 248 -13.72 6.00 1.11
C LEU A 248 -14.80 7.08 1.05
N ASP A 249 -14.43 8.31 1.27
CA ASP A 249 -15.29 9.46 1.02
C ASP A 249 -15.67 9.54 -0.47
N ASP A 250 -16.93 9.66 -0.78
CA ASP A 250 -17.47 9.58 -2.14
C ASP A 250 -17.03 10.75 -3.04
N ALA A 251 -16.89 11.93 -2.47
CA ALA A 251 -16.50 13.13 -3.20
C ALA A 251 -15.00 13.18 -3.53
N THR A 252 -14.16 12.59 -2.68
CA THR A 252 -12.70 12.75 -2.78
C THR A 252 -11.95 11.46 -3.08
N GLY A 253 -12.58 10.30 -2.89
CA GLY A 253 -11.94 8.98 -2.98
C GLY A 253 -10.89 8.73 -1.89
N ILE A 254 -10.79 9.62 -0.89
CA ILE A 254 -9.79 9.48 0.20
C ILE A 254 -10.31 8.52 1.25
N PRO A 255 -9.48 7.58 1.73
CA PRO A 255 -9.84 6.70 2.83
C PRO A 255 -10.25 7.46 4.11
N VAL A 256 -11.43 7.16 4.61
CA VAL A 256 -11.93 7.60 5.93
C VAL A 256 -11.56 6.59 6.99
N TRP A 257 -11.56 5.31 6.63
CA TRP A 257 -11.25 4.19 7.52
C TRP A 257 -10.91 2.92 6.75
N TYR A 258 -10.34 1.94 7.42
CA TYR A 258 -10.23 0.57 6.92
C TYR A 258 -10.36 -0.45 8.04
N GLU A 259 -10.73 -1.68 7.69
CA GLU A 259 -10.65 -2.85 8.56
C GLU A 259 -9.98 -4.02 7.84
N VAL A 260 -9.25 -4.82 8.62
CA VAL A 260 -8.76 -6.13 8.18
C VAL A 260 -9.59 -7.19 8.87
N ILE A 261 -10.20 -8.06 8.10
CA ILE A 261 -11.11 -9.10 8.59
C ILE A 261 -10.68 -10.47 8.10
N PRO A 262 -11.09 -11.56 8.77
CA PRO A 262 -10.87 -12.92 8.28
C PRO A 262 -11.45 -13.12 6.88
N GLY A 263 -10.75 -13.88 6.04
CA GLY A 263 -11.12 -14.11 4.65
C GLY A 263 -12.47 -14.78 4.42
N ASN A 264 -12.98 -15.51 5.40
CA ASN A 264 -14.28 -16.17 5.37
C ASN A 264 -15.44 -15.32 5.93
N VAL A 265 -15.17 -14.14 6.45
CA VAL A 265 -16.21 -13.23 6.95
C VAL A 265 -16.94 -12.60 5.76
N VAL A 266 -18.26 -12.65 5.80
CA VAL A 266 -19.13 -12.09 4.75
C VAL A 266 -19.26 -10.59 4.95
N ASP A 267 -19.18 -9.83 3.85
CA ASP A 267 -19.20 -8.36 3.83
C ASP A 267 -20.40 -7.74 4.56
N VAL A 268 -21.53 -8.43 4.52
CA VAL A 268 -22.80 -8.00 5.16
C VAL A 268 -22.67 -7.68 6.65
N SER A 269 -21.95 -8.51 7.42
CA SER A 269 -21.79 -8.31 8.88
C SER A 269 -20.79 -7.22 9.24
N THR A 270 -20.03 -6.75 8.26
CA THR A 270 -18.92 -5.84 8.48
C THR A 270 -19.36 -4.37 8.47
N LEU A 271 -20.41 -4.04 7.69
CA LEU A 271 -20.83 -2.66 7.47
C LEU A 271 -21.32 -1.96 8.75
N ALA A 272 -22.17 -2.64 9.55
CA ALA A 272 -22.69 -2.10 10.80
C ALA A 272 -21.54 -1.80 11.78
N ARG A 273 -20.63 -2.76 11.93
CA ARG A 273 -19.44 -2.62 12.77
C ARG A 273 -18.56 -1.47 12.32
N VAL A 274 -18.27 -1.37 11.03
CA VAL A 274 -17.44 -0.28 10.48
C VAL A 274 -18.07 1.09 10.72
N ARG A 275 -19.39 1.22 10.58
CA ARG A 275 -20.12 2.47 10.93
C ARG A 275 -19.96 2.84 12.40
N GLU A 276 -20.12 1.85 13.28
CA GLU A 276 -19.97 2.05 14.72
C GLU A 276 -18.53 2.47 15.07
N ASP A 277 -17.54 1.78 14.54
CA ASP A 277 -16.12 2.06 14.78
C ASP A 277 -15.73 3.47 14.27
N VAL A 278 -16.19 3.86 13.08
CA VAL A 278 -15.98 5.21 12.52
C VAL A 278 -16.65 6.27 13.39
N GLY A 279 -17.90 6.03 13.81
CA GLY A 279 -18.64 6.92 14.68
C GLY A 279 -17.98 7.11 16.04
N ALA A 280 -17.66 6.03 16.71
CA ALA A 280 -17.03 6.04 18.03
C ALA A 280 -15.60 6.60 18.03
N THR A 281 -14.83 6.31 16.96
CA THR A 281 -13.42 6.66 16.88
C THR A 281 -13.18 8.06 16.33
N LEU A 282 -13.91 8.45 15.28
CA LEU A 282 -13.66 9.68 14.52
C LEU A 282 -14.75 10.74 14.71
N GLY A 283 -15.86 10.42 15.37
CA GLY A 283 -17.00 11.30 15.51
C GLY A 283 -17.69 11.61 14.16
N VAL A 284 -17.55 10.72 13.18
CA VAL A 284 -18.13 10.87 11.83
C VAL A 284 -19.30 9.91 11.68
N THR A 285 -20.49 10.42 11.41
CA THR A 285 -21.64 9.57 11.09
C THR A 285 -21.68 9.30 9.60
N VAL A 286 -21.41 8.06 9.20
CA VAL A 286 -21.62 7.60 7.83
C VAL A 286 -23.12 7.45 7.62
N SER A 287 -23.75 8.46 7.00
CA SER A 287 -25.19 8.56 6.78
C SER A 287 -25.65 7.86 5.51
N SER A 288 -24.78 7.73 4.53
CA SER A 288 -25.07 7.07 3.27
C SER A 288 -23.86 6.30 2.72
N ALA A 289 -24.14 5.23 1.95
CA ALA A 289 -23.09 4.47 1.29
C ALA A 289 -23.50 3.93 -0.08
N VAL A 290 -22.50 3.83 -0.97
CA VAL A 290 -22.61 3.08 -2.22
C VAL A 290 -21.90 1.74 -2.06
N LEU A 291 -22.61 0.64 -2.34
CA LEU A 291 -22.23 -0.71 -1.92
C LEU A 291 -22.29 -1.71 -3.08
N ASP A 292 -21.51 -2.78 -2.97
CA ASP A 292 -21.67 -3.93 -3.87
C ASP A 292 -22.80 -4.87 -3.39
N ALA A 293 -23.18 -5.82 -4.27
CA ALA A 293 -24.26 -6.78 -4.00
C ALA A 293 -24.03 -7.63 -2.73
N GLY A 294 -22.78 -7.85 -2.35
CA GLY A 294 -22.41 -8.60 -1.14
C GLY A 294 -22.93 -8.00 0.15
N TYR A 295 -23.08 -6.67 0.21
CA TYR A 295 -23.55 -5.95 1.40
C TYR A 295 -25.08 -5.91 1.55
N VAL A 296 -25.84 -6.27 0.51
CA VAL A 296 -27.31 -6.16 0.54
C VAL A 296 -27.93 -7.32 1.29
N ASN A 297 -28.56 -7.00 2.40
CA ASN A 297 -29.33 -7.93 3.23
C ASN A 297 -30.61 -7.27 3.75
N ARG A 298 -31.40 -8.02 4.54
CA ARG A 298 -32.65 -7.53 5.11
C ARG A 298 -32.44 -6.37 6.10
N GLU A 299 -31.35 -6.39 6.84
CA GLU A 299 -31.00 -5.37 7.83
C GLU A 299 -30.66 -4.04 7.13
N LEU A 300 -29.89 -4.09 6.06
CA LEU A 300 -29.60 -2.89 5.25
C LEU A 300 -30.88 -2.34 4.59
N VAL A 301 -31.69 -3.21 3.98
CA VAL A 301 -32.90 -2.81 3.25
C VAL A 301 -33.93 -2.19 4.19
N GLY A 302 -34.11 -2.73 5.40
CA GLY A 302 -35.05 -2.22 6.43
C GLY A 302 -34.45 -1.24 7.42
N GLY A 303 -33.15 -0.90 7.29
CA GLY A 303 -32.44 -0.03 8.22
C GLY A 303 -32.56 1.47 7.90
N ASP A 304 -31.93 2.28 8.74
CA ASP A 304 -31.94 3.74 8.70
C ASP A 304 -30.87 4.35 7.78
N MET A 305 -29.87 3.54 7.39
CA MET A 305 -28.79 4.02 6.54
C MET A 305 -29.27 4.21 5.10
N ARG A 306 -28.97 5.38 4.53
CA ARG A 306 -29.21 5.63 3.10
C ARG A 306 -28.20 4.87 2.26
N TYR A 307 -28.64 4.19 1.22
CA TYR A 307 -27.75 3.40 0.38
C TYR A 307 -28.15 3.37 -1.09
N LEU A 308 -27.15 3.18 -1.94
CA LEU A 308 -27.29 2.76 -3.33
C LEU A 308 -26.42 1.51 -3.51
N ALA A 309 -27.02 0.39 -3.93
CA ALA A 309 -26.30 -0.87 -4.01
C ALA A 309 -26.68 -1.68 -5.24
N ARG A 310 -25.79 -2.57 -5.69
CA ARG A 310 -26.15 -3.58 -6.68
C ARG A 310 -27.03 -4.64 -6.05
N MET A 311 -28.21 -4.89 -6.60
CA MET A 311 -29.15 -5.87 -6.09
C MET A 311 -28.63 -7.30 -6.35
N PRO A 312 -28.59 -8.17 -5.33
CA PRO A 312 -28.15 -9.56 -5.53
C PRO A 312 -29.12 -10.36 -6.40
N ALA A 313 -28.56 -11.15 -7.32
CA ALA A 313 -29.32 -12.07 -8.18
C ALA A 313 -29.64 -13.40 -7.46
N ARG A 314 -30.25 -13.34 -6.27
CA ARG A 314 -30.58 -14.53 -5.44
C ARG A 314 -32.04 -14.52 -4.97
N ARG A 315 -32.51 -15.66 -4.43
CA ARG A 315 -33.85 -15.80 -3.86
C ARG A 315 -34.12 -14.71 -2.82
N GLY A 316 -35.33 -14.14 -2.81
CA GLY A 316 -35.74 -13.05 -1.91
C GLY A 316 -35.58 -11.64 -2.51
N TYR A 317 -35.02 -11.55 -3.71
CA TYR A 317 -34.93 -10.30 -4.47
C TYR A 317 -35.64 -10.41 -5.80
N PRO A 318 -36.34 -9.36 -6.31
CA PRO A 318 -37.14 -9.41 -7.52
C PRO A 318 -36.32 -9.36 -8.84
N PHE A 319 -35.09 -9.90 -8.85
CA PHE A 319 -34.17 -9.81 -9.97
C PHE A 319 -34.77 -10.33 -11.29
N LYS A 320 -35.37 -11.53 -11.25
CA LYS A 320 -36.02 -12.13 -12.43
C LYS A 320 -37.28 -11.38 -12.83
N THR A 321 -38.06 -10.89 -11.88
CA THR A 321 -39.27 -10.09 -12.14
C THR A 321 -38.90 -8.80 -12.85
N MET A 322 -37.81 -8.13 -12.43
CA MET A 322 -37.33 -6.92 -13.10
C MET A 322 -36.95 -7.19 -14.56
N TRP A 323 -36.33 -8.34 -14.86
CA TRP A 323 -36.09 -8.71 -16.26
C TRP A 323 -37.39 -8.84 -17.07
N HIS A 324 -38.39 -9.54 -16.56
CA HIS A 324 -39.67 -9.69 -17.23
C HIS A 324 -40.36 -8.34 -17.48
N ASP A 325 -40.30 -7.43 -16.53
CA ASP A 325 -40.90 -6.08 -16.61
C ASP A 325 -40.23 -5.22 -17.70
N VAL A 326 -38.93 -5.36 -17.94
CA VAL A 326 -38.16 -4.53 -18.87
C VAL A 326 -37.94 -5.19 -20.24
N LYS A 327 -37.97 -6.52 -20.35
CA LYS A 327 -37.72 -7.29 -21.57
C LYS A 327 -38.42 -6.67 -22.83
N PRO A 328 -39.74 -6.31 -22.81
CA PRO A 328 -40.41 -5.75 -23.96
C PRO A 328 -39.98 -4.31 -24.28
N GLN A 329 -39.14 -3.69 -23.51
CA GLN A 329 -38.78 -2.27 -23.55
C GLN A 329 -37.31 -2.00 -23.79
N VAL A 330 -36.45 -3.02 -23.67
CA VAL A 330 -34.98 -2.92 -23.72
C VAL A 330 -34.43 -2.21 -24.95
N ASN A 331 -35.19 -2.23 -26.06
CA ASN A 331 -34.78 -1.59 -27.31
C ASN A 331 -35.53 -0.27 -27.59
N ARG A 332 -36.29 0.28 -26.60
CA ARG A 332 -37.02 1.54 -26.82
C ARG A 332 -36.08 2.72 -26.57
N GLY A 333 -35.89 3.57 -27.59
CA GLY A 333 -34.95 4.72 -27.53
C GLY A 333 -35.18 5.70 -26.39
N LYS A 334 -36.45 5.86 -25.91
CA LYS A 334 -36.75 6.75 -24.80
C LYS A 334 -36.10 6.37 -23.46
N TYR A 335 -35.60 5.14 -23.33
CA TYR A 335 -34.91 4.65 -22.12
C TYR A 335 -33.42 4.41 -22.36
N ALA A 336 -32.96 4.76 -23.60
CA ALA A 336 -31.56 4.61 -23.94
C ALA A 336 -30.76 5.88 -23.61
N PHE A 337 -29.54 5.70 -23.10
CA PHE A 337 -28.58 6.76 -22.90
C PHE A 337 -27.16 6.21 -23.03
N VAL A 338 -26.18 7.10 -23.20
CA VAL A 338 -24.76 6.73 -23.31
C VAL A 338 -24.01 7.26 -22.11
N ARG A 339 -23.12 6.43 -21.53
CA ARG A 339 -22.22 6.79 -20.44
C ARG A 339 -20.89 6.06 -20.63
N GLY A 340 -19.76 6.79 -20.53
CA GLY A 340 -18.42 6.20 -20.61
C GLY A 340 -18.15 5.42 -21.91
N GLY A 341 -18.83 5.78 -23.01
CA GLY A 341 -18.73 5.05 -24.29
C GLY A 341 -19.63 3.83 -24.40
N HIS A 342 -20.34 3.45 -23.35
CA HIS A 342 -21.31 2.34 -23.36
C HIS A 342 -22.73 2.85 -23.57
N ALA A 343 -23.53 2.12 -24.35
CA ALA A 343 -24.96 2.34 -24.51
C ALA A 343 -25.75 1.53 -23.48
N TYR A 344 -26.58 2.24 -22.71
CA TYR A 344 -27.41 1.65 -21.68
C TYR A 344 -28.89 1.77 -22.04
N PHE A 345 -29.65 0.73 -21.70
CA PHE A 345 -31.06 0.84 -21.39
C PHE A 345 -31.17 1.05 -19.88
N GLY A 346 -32.01 2.00 -19.39
CA GLY A 346 -32.21 2.24 -17.97
C GLY A 346 -33.64 2.62 -17.63
N ARG A 347 -34.23 1.98 -16.60
CA ARG A 347 -35.56 2.29 -16.07
C ARG A 347 -35.58 2.30 -14.57
N HIS A 348 -36.40 3.19 -14.01
CA HIS A 348 -36.71 3.28 -12.59
C HIS A 348 -38.05 2.63 -12.27
N PHE A 349 -38.12 1.97 -11.14
CA PHE A 349 -39.32 1.37 -10.52
C PHE A 349 -39.30 1.60 -9.03
N VAL A 350 -40.47 1.70 -8.43
CA VAL A 350 -40.64 1.60 -6.98
C VAL A 350 -41.30 0.24 -6.70
N ARG A 351 -40.70 -0.55 -5.82
CA ARG A 351 -41.18 -1.89 -5.46
C ARG A 351 -40.88 -2.17 -4.00
N GLU A 352 -41.72 -3.01 -3.41
CA GLU A 352 -41.43 -3.59 -2.10
C GLU A 352 -40.36 -4.68 -2.24
N VAL A 353 -39.28 -4.56 -1.48
CA VAL A 353 -38.20 -5.55 -1.38
C VAL A 353 -38.02 -5.90 0.08
N GLN A 354 -38.19 -7.18 0.44
CA GLN A 354 -38.07 -7.66 1.82
C GLN A 354 -38.92 -6.88 2.86
N GLY A 355 -40.09 -6.38 2.45
CA GLY A 355 -41.02 -5.65 3.31
C GLY A 355 -40.78 -4.14 3.36
N THR A 356 -39.87 -3.61 2.54
CA THR A 356 -39.52 -2.18 2.51
C THR A 356 -39.67 -1.63 1.10
N GLU A 357 -40.34 -0.48 0.96
CA GLU A 357 -40.41 0.21 -0.32
C GLU A 357 -39.03 0.69 -0.74
N SER A 358 -38.62 0.35 -1.97
CA SER A 358 -37.28 0.60 -2.49
C SER A 358 -37.33 1.10 -3.92
N HIS A 359 -36.41 2.01 -4.25
CA HIS A 359 -36.15 2.42 -5.63
C HIS A 359 -35.30 1.37 -6.33
N LEU A 360 -35.80 0.84 -7.45
CA LEU A 360 -35.08 -0.11 -8.29
C LEU A 360 -34.75 0.54 -9.63
N TYR A 361 -33.46 0.60 -9.95
CA TYR A 361 -32.96 1.08 -11.23
C TYR A 361 -32.46 -0.11 -12.04
N VAL A 362 -33.12 -0.39 -13.14
CA VAL A 362 -32.86 -1.59 -13.96
C VAL A 362 -32.10 -1.18 -15.21
N TYR A 363 -31.01 -1.89 -15.48
CA TYR A 363 -30.13 -1.56 -16.61
C TYR A 363 -29.85 -2.78 -17.49
N VAL A 364 -29.55 -2.49 -18.75
CA VAL A 364 -28.85 -3.39 -19.68
C VAL A 364 -27.72 -2.59 -20.33
N ASP A 365 -26.49 -2.93 -20.01
CA ASP A 365 -25.28 -2.46 -20.68
C ASP A 365 -25.12 -3.25 -21.98
N LYS A 366 -25.25 -2.59 -23.12
CA LYS A 366 -25.26 -3.25 -24.45
C LYS A 366 -23.87 -3.75 -24.83
N GLU A 367 -22.82 -3.01 -24.52
CA GLU A 367 -21.44 -3.38 -24.81
C GLU A 367 -21.00 -4.57 -23.96
N ASN A 368 -21.31 -4.57 -22.66
CA ASN A 368 -21.02 -5.70 -21.78
C ASN A 368 -21.81 -6.95 -22.18
N ALA A 369 -23.07 -6.81 -22.53
CA ALA A 369 -23.88 -7.91 -23.03
C ALA A 369 -23.26 -8.54 -24.29
N LEU A 370 -22.85 -7.71 -25.26
CA LEU A 370 -22.20 -8.16 -26.48
C LEU A 370 -20.83 -8.78 -26.24
N SER A 371 -20.04 -8.21 -25.31
CA SER A 371 -18.73 -8.74 -24.94
C SER A 371 -18.83 -10.13 -24.32
N CYS A 372 -19.75 -10.31 -23.36
CA CYS A 372 -20.01 -11.63 -22.76
C CYS A 372 -20.48 -12.65 -23.80
N LEU A 373 -21.34 -12.23 -24.74
CA LEU A 373 -21.81 -13.09 -25.80
C LEU A 373 -20.68 -13.55 -26.71
N ARG A 374 -19.80 -12.61 -27.14
CA ARG A 374 -18.61 -12.94 -27.96
C ARG A 374 -17.68 -13.90 -27.21
N GLN A 375 -17.46 -13.68 -25.94
CA GLN A 375 -16.62 -14.56 -25.12
C GLN A 375 -17.20 -15.98 -25.08
N THR A 376 -18.52 -16.12 -24.84
CA THR A 376 -19.18 -17.44 -24.84
C THR A 376 -19.08 -18.12 -26.21
N MET A 377 -19.26 -17.37 -27.31
CA MET A 377 -19.09 -17.90 -28.66
C MET A 377 -17.67 -18.41 -28.92
N THR A 378 -16.66 -17.74 -28.38
CA THR A 378 -15.27 -18.11 -28.60
C THR A 378 -14.84 -19.27 -27.71
N ASP A 379 -15.15 -19.20 -26.42
CA ASP A 379 -14.61 -20.12 -25.42
C ASP A 379 -15.46 -21.40 -25.29
N ARG A 380 -16.79 -21.31 -25.60
CA ARG A 380 -17.77 -22.38 -25.38
C ARG A 380 -18.85 -22.41 -26.47
N PRO A 381 -18.49 -22.70 -27.72
CA PRO A 381 -19.42 -22.61 -28.86
C PRO A 381 -20.64 -23.53 -28.74
N GLU A 382 -20.48 -24.74 -28.19
CA GLU A 382 -21.60 -25.67 -27.98
C GLU A 382 -22.60 -25.14 -26.94
N GLU A 383 -22.10 -24.49 -25.87
CA GLU A 383 -22.95 -23.82 -24.88
C GLU A 383 -23.71 -22.65 -25.51
N TYR A 384 -23.09 -21.91 -26.43
CA TYR A 384 -23.71 -20.80 -27.14
C TYR A 384 -24.92 -21.24 -27.95
N GLU A 385 -24.83 -22.33 -28.71
CA GLU A 385 -25.96 -22.88 -29.46
C GLU A 385 -27.10 -23.29 -28.52
N ALA A 386 -26.80 -24.04 -27.47
CA ALA A 386 -27.79 -24.49 -26.47
C ALA A 386 -28.48 -23.34 -25.71
N MET A 387 -27.78 -22.22 -25.52
CA MET A 387 -28.33 -21.02 -24.90
C MET A 387 -29.42 -20.35 -25.71
N LEU A 388 -29.23 -20.24 -27.03
CA LEU A 388 -30.17 -19.58 -27.91
C LEU A 388 -31.51 -20.33 -28.03
N GLU A 389 -31.53 -21.62 -27.74
CA GLU A 389 -32.75 -22.45 -27.74
C GLU A 389 -33.62 -22.22 -26.48
N ARG A 390 -33.07 -21.68 -25.38
CA ARG A 390 -33.81 -21.51 -24.12
C ARG A 390 -34.61 -20.19 -24.06
N ASP A 391 -33.93 -19.08 -23.78
CA ASP A 391 -34.50 -17.73 -23.78
C ASP A 391 -33.51 -16.77 -24.47
N LYS A 392 -33.65 -16.64 -25.77
CA LYS A 392 -32.76 -15.82 -26.60
C LYS A 392 -32.59 -14.39 -26.07
N ASP A 393 -33.67 -13.76 -25.64
CA ASP A 393 -33.63 -12.37 -25.22
C ASP A 393 -32.86 -12.23 -23.90
N TRP A 394 -33.04 -13.19 -22.97
CA TRP A 394 -32.28 -13.24 -21.74
C TRP A 394 -30.79 -13.50 -21.99
N GLU A 395 -30.50 -14.50 -22.79
CA GLU A 395 -29.11 -14.88 -23.05
C GLU A 395 -28.35 -13.76 -23.77
N GLN A 396 -28.98 -12.98 -24.62
CA GLN A 396 -28.39 -11.81 -25.27
C GLN A 396 -28.19 -10.63 -24.31
N ALA A 397 -28.95 -10.51 -23.25
CA ALA A 397 -28.91 -9.38 -22.32
C ALA A 397 -28.19 -9.67 -21.01
N ARG A 398 -28.13 -10.94 -20.59
CA ARG A 398 -27.70 -11.32 -19.21
C ARG A 398 -26.33 -10.80 -18.81
N GLY A 399 -25.37 -10.76 -19.74
CA GLY A 399 -24.03 -10.25 -19.50
C GLY A 399 -23.97 -8.75 -19.20
N GLY A 400 -25.01 -8.00 -19.57
CA GLY A 400 -25.13 -6.57 -19.29
C GLY A 400 -26.29 -6.20 -18.36
N PHE A 401 -27.12 -7.20 -17.94
CA PHE A 401 -28.29 -6.93 -17.09
C PHE A 401 -27.89 -6.83 -15.63
N PHE A 402 -28.29 -5.74 -14.99
CA PHE A 402 -28.17 -5.56 -13.55
C PHE A 402 -29.23 -4.61 -13.00
N VAL A 403 -29.42 -4.64 -11.70
CA VAL A 403 -30.37 -3.79 -10.98
C VAL A 403 -29.65 -3.12 -9.83
N LEU A 404 -29.85 -1.83 -9.67
CA LEU A 404 -29.49 -1.12 -8.45
C LEU A 404 -30.72 -0.99 -7.55
N ILE A 405 -30.52 -1.12 -6.25
CA ILE A 405 -31.51 -0.92 -5.21
C ILE A 405 -31.07 0.25 -4.32
N SER A 406 -32.02 1.11 -3.95
CA SER A 406 -31.74 2.28 -3.13
C SER A 406 -32.96 2.63 -2.26
N ASN A 407 -32.69 3.21 -1.09
CA ASN A 407 -33.66 3.95 -0.26
C ASN A 407 -33.36 5.47 -0.23
N MET A 408 -32.45 5.94 -1.08
CA MET A 408 -32.20 7.37 -1.29
C MET A 408 -33.36 8.02 -2.06
N ASP A 409 -33.36 9.37 -2.10
CA ASP A 409 -34.32 10.10 -2.91
C ASP A 409 -34.27 9.66 -4.37
N GLU A 410 -35.41 9.79 -5.07
CA GLU A 410 -35.52 9.37 -6.46
C GLU A 410 -34.48 10.06 -7.35
N MET A 411 -33.77 9.28 -8.10
CA MET A 411 -32.79 9.71 -9.11
C MET A 411 -33.27 9.35 -10.51
N THR A 412 -32.77 10.04 -11.51
CA THR A 412 -32.88 9.54 -12.88
C THR A 412 -32.03 8.26 -13.03
N PRO A 413 -32.41 7.33 -13.95
CA PRO A 413 -31.59 6.15 -14.18
C PRO A 413 -30.13 6.46 -14.55
N ALA A 414 -29.89 7.53 -15.32
CA ALA A 414 -28.53 7.98 -15.60
C ALA A 414 -27.81 8.48 -14.34
N GLY A 415 -28.47 9.28 -13.51
CA GLY A 415 -27.90 9.80 -12.24
C GLY A 415 -27.59 8.69 -11.23
N ALA A 416 -28.49 7.71 -11.06
CA ALA A 416 -28.24 6.55 -10.20
C ALA A 416 -27.07 5.71 -10.71
N LEU A 417 -26.92 5.57 -12.03
CA LEU A 417 -25.80 4.89 -12.63
C LEU A 417 -24.48 5.66 -12.43
N ASP A 418 -24.51 6.97 -12.59
CA ASP A 418 -23.35 7.83 -12.34
C ASP A 418 -22.88 7.72 -10.88
N ALA A 419 -23.80 7.82 -9.92
CA ALA A 419 -23.52 7.67 -8.51
C ALA A 419 -22.94 6.28 -8.20
N TYR A 420 -23.48 5.22 -8.81
CA TYR A 420 -22.96 3.86 -8.60
C TYR A 420 -21.55 3.67 -9.20
N PHE A 421 -21.32 4.18 -10.40
CA PHE A 421 -20.02 4.00 -11.06
C PHE A 421 -18.92 4.96 -10.55
N SER A 422 -19.25 6.00 -9.82
CA SER A 422 -18.25 6.77 -9.06
C SER A 422 -17.51 5.87 -8.07
N ARG A 423 -18.11 4.73 -7.65
CA ARG A 423 -17.44 3.65 -6.92
C ARG A 423 -16.24 3.05 -7.67
N MET A 424 -16.16 3.17 -8.99
CA MET A 424 -14.96 2.73 -9.73
C MET A 424 -13.68 3.47 -9.27
N GLU A 425 -13.81 4.61 -8.61
CA GLU A 425 -12.67 5.24 -7.93
C GLU A 425 -12.10 4.36 -6.83
N VAL A 426 -12.96 3.61 -6.11
CA VAL A 426 -12.54 2.61 -5.09
C VAL A 426 -11.67 1.52 -5.74
N GLU A 427 -12.10 1.01 -6.90
CA GLU A 427 -11.31 0.01 -7.64
C GLU A 427 -9.95 0.58 -8.04
N GLN A 428 -9.88 1.86 -8.42
CA GLN A 428 -8.63 2.55 -8.71
C GLN A 428 -7.75 2.71 -7.46
N VAL A 429 -8.36 2.94 -6.29
CA VAL A 429 -7.65 3.00 -5.00
C VAL A 429 -7.08 1.62 -4.67
N PHE A 430 -7.87 0.55 -4.76
CA PHE A 430 -7.39 -0.82 -4.56
C PHE A 430 -6.31 -1.20 -5.57
N LYS A 431 -6.49 -0.85 -6.84
CA LYS A 431 -5.48 -1.09 -7.87
C LYS A 431 -4.18 -0.33 -7.55
N THR A 432 -4.28 0.92 -7.11
CA THR A 432 -3.12 1.69 -6.65
C THR A 432 -2.42 1.01 -5.50
N ALA A 433 -3.15 0.57 -4.48
CA ALA A 433 -2.58 -0.11 -3.32
C ALA A 433 -1.93 -1.46 -3.71
N LYS A 434 -2.58 -2.25 -4.54
CA LYS A 434 -2.08 -3.59 -4.93
C LYS A 434 -0.94 -3.51 -5.94
N ASP A 435 -1.10 -2.76 -6.99
CA ASP A 435 -0.20 -2.78 -8.15
C ASP A 435 0.97 -1.80 -7.96
N HIS A 436 0.68 -0.56 -7.53
CA HIS A 436 1.70 0.48 -7.39
C HIS A 436 2.48 0.37 -6.07
N LEU A 437 1.78 0.14 -4.95
CA LEU A 437 2.38 0.10 -3.61
C LEU A 437 2.70 -1.32 -3.12
N ARG A 438 2.41 -2.34 -3.92
CA ARG A 438 2.66 -3.75 -3.58
C ARG A 438 2.06 -4.16 -2.22
N LEU A 439 0.82 -3.82 -2.00
CA LEU A 439 0.07 -4.36 -0.87
C LEU A 439 0.15 -5.91 -0.84
N LEU A 440 0.23 -6.54 -2.00
CA LEU A 440 0.39 -7.97 -2.17
C LEU A 440 1.79 -8.34 -2.70
N PRO A 441 2.38 -9.49 -2.26
CA PRO A 441 1.90 -10.28 -1.12
C PRO A 441 2.16 -9.56 0.20
N ILE A 442 1.29 -9.77 1.20
CA ILE A 442 1.44 -9.14 2.51
C ILE A 442 2.75 -9.60 3.18
N ALA A 443 3.10 -10.87 3.07
CA ALA A 443 4.36 -11.48 3.49
C ALA A 443 4.84 -11.06 4.90
N LYS A 444 3.92 -10.95 5.86
CA LYS A 444 4.21 -10.61 7.27
C LYS A 444 3.71 -11.71 8.20
N TRP A 445 4.62 -12.19 9.06
CA TRP A 445 4.41 -13.37 9.92
C TRP A 445 3.47 -13.12 11.12
N THR A 446 3.42 -11.90 11.62
CA THR A 446 2.62 -11.57 12.80
C THR A 446 1.45 -10.68 12.44
N GLU A 447 0.36 -10.77 13.19
CA GLU A 447 -0.80 -9.89 13.08
C GLU A 447 -0.38 -8.41 13.16
N THR A 448 0.42 -8.05 14.16
CA THR A 448 0.86 -6.67 14.37
C THR A 448 1.64 -6.13 13.17
N ALA A 449 2.60 -6.92 12.65
CA ALA A 449 3.36 -6.49 11.48
C ALA A 449 2.49 -6.40 10.21
N MET A 450 1.47 -7.27 10.07
CA MET A 450 0.50 -7.19 8.98
C MET A 450 -0.34 -5.92 9.09
N ARG A 451 -0.90 -5.63 10.26
CA ARG A 451 -1.67 -4.39 10.51
C ARG A 451 -0.83 -3.15 10.19
N GLY A 452 0.44 -3.15 10.62
CA GLY A 452 1.37 -2.05 10.34
C GLY A 452 1.68 -1.89 8.85
N LYS A 453 1.86 -3.00 8.11
CA LYS A 453 2.01 -2.92 6.67
C LYS A 453 0.77 -2.35 5.99
N VAL A 454 -0.42 -2.81 6.37
CA VAL A 454 -1.68 -2.30 5.81
C VAL A 454 -1.84 -0.80 6.11
N LEU A 455 -1.57 -0.35 7.35
CA LEU A 455 -1.61 1.09 7.68
C LEU A 455 -0.62 1.89 6.84
N HIS A 456 0.62 1.42 6.72
CA HIS A 456 1.62 2.06 5.88
C HIS A 456 1.17 2.18 4.42
N ASP A 457 0.65 1.08 3.85
CA ASP A 457 0.21 1.05 2.45
C ASP A 457 -1.03 1.95 2.22
N VAL A 458 -1.92 2.08 3.21
CA VAL A 458 -3.04 3.03 3.16
C VAL A 458 -2.52 4.47 3.20
N ILE A 459 -1.55 4.80 4.06
CA ILE A 459 -0.91 6.13 4.08
C ILE A 459 -0.26 6.43 2.73
N CYS A 460 0.49 5.49 2.16
CA CYS A 460 1.10 5.64 0.85
C CYS A 460 0.04 5.78 -0.26
N THR A 461 -1.08 5.08 -0.15
CA THR A 461 -2.22 5.23 -1.07
C THR A 461 -2.76 6.66 -1.04
N VAL A 462 -2.96 7.24 0.16
CA VAL A 462 -3.36 8.64 0.30
C VAL A 462 -2.33 9.57 -0.35
N ALA A 463 -1.03 9.32 -0.15
CA ALA A 463 0.04 10.12 -0.79
C ALA A 463 -0.05 10.07 -2.32
N VAL A 464 -0.22 8.88 -2.92
CA VAL A 464 -0.38 8.72 -4.38
C VAL A 464 -1.65 9.40 -4.89
N LEU A 465 -2.76 9.33 -4.13
CA LEU A 465 -3.99 10.05 -4.48
C LEU A 465 -3.78 11.57 -4.48
N ARG A 466 -3.00 12.11 -3.53
CA ARG A 466 -2.63 13.54 -3.54
C ARG A 466 -1.79 13.90 -4.77
N VAL A 467 -0.84 13.06 -5.15
CA VAL A 467 -0.06 13.25 -6.39
C VAL A 467 -0.96 13.24 -7.62
N ARG A 468 -1.84 12.26 -7.74
CA ARG A 468 -2.82 12.18 -8.86
C ARG A 468 -3.71 13.41 -8.93
N LYS A 469 -4.23 13.86 -7.77
CA LYS A 469 -5.06 15.06 -7.69
C LYS A 469 -4.29 16.32 -8.13
N ALA A 470 -3.04 16.48 -7.72
CA ALA A 470 -2.19 17.58 -8.15
C ALA A 470 -1.95 17.57 -9.68
N VAL A 471 -1.68 16.39 -10.25
CA VAL A 471 -1.51 16.23 -11.70
C VAL A 471 -2.81 16.54 -12.45
N ALA A 472 -3.95 16.04 -11.98
CA ALA A 472 -5.25 16.30 -12.58
C ALA A 472 -5.61 17.78 -12.53
N ALA A 473 -5.42 18.44 -11.39
CA ALA A 473 -5.65 19.88 -11.22
C ALA A 473 -4.78 20.74 -12.16
N ALA A 474 -3.57 20.27 -12.45
CA ALA A 474 -2.68 20.91 -13.42
C ALA A 474 -3.04 20.61 -14.89
N GLY A 475 -4.06 19.79 -15.16
CA GLY A 475 -4.49 19.39 -16.51
C GLY A 475 -3.41 18.63 -17.28
N ARG A 476 -2.56 17.84 -16.60
CA ARG A 476 -1.43 17.14 -17.22
C ARG A 476 -1.70 15.65 -17.37
N PRO A 477 -1.30 15.01 -18.50
CA PRO A 477 -1.49 13.57 -18.73
C PRO A 477 -0.31 12.75 -18.14
N TRP A 478 0.21 13.12 -16.97
CA TRP A 478 1.37 12.46 -16.38
C TRP A 478 0.96 11.38 -15.38
N SER A 479 1.59 10.22 -15.47
CA SER A 479 1.49 9.21 -14.43
C SER A 479 2.50 9.49 -13.29
N PRO A 480 2.29 8.97 -12.08
CA PRO A 480 3.31 9.02 -11.03
C PRO A 480 4.66 8.46 -11.49
N THR A 481 4.68 7.32 -12.17
CA THR A 481 5.91 6.71 -12.72
C THR A 481 6.64 7.64 -13.69
N ASP A 482 5.90 8.35 -14.57
CA ASP A 482 6.50 9.34 -15.47
C ASP A 482 7.08 10.55 -14.69
N LEU A 483 6.38 11.02 -13.65
CA LEU A 483 6.90 12.08 -12.78
C LEU A 483 8.25 11.70 -12.19
N TRP A 484 8.31 10.55 -11.52
CA TRP A 484 9.52 10.10 -10.83
C TRP A 484 10.64 9.80 -11.80
N GLY A 485 10.35 9.14 -12.92
CA GLY A 485 11.35 8.85 -13.96
C GLY A 485 12.00 10.09 -14.58
N LYS A 486 11.30 11.24 -14.64
CA LYS A 486 11.85 12.49 -15.17
C LYS A 486 12.51 13.36 -14.11
N THR A 487 12.05 13.32 -12.88
CA THR A 487 12.58 14.14 -11.79
C THR A 487 13.77 13.51 -11.10
N SER A 488 13.93 12.17 -11.12
CA SER A 488 15.12 11.48 -10.61
C SER A 488 16.43 11.82 -11.35
N SER A 489 16.34 12.50 -12.49
CA SER A 489 17.54 13.03 -13.19
C SER A 489 18.18 14.24 -12.50
N LEU A 490 17.49 14.87 -11.53
CA LEU A 490 18.02 16.01 -10.79
C LEU A 490 18.82 15.52 -9.59
N MET A 491 20.09 15.81 -9.59
CA MET A 491 21.03 15.45 -8.53
C MET A 491 21.31 16.65 -7.61
N CYS A 492 21.79 16.36 -6.43
CA CYS A 492 22.33 17.36 -5.51
C CYS A 492 23.59 16.83 -4.82
N PHE A 493 24.37 17.74 -4.27
CA PHE A 493 25.48 17.44 -3.39
C PHE A 493 25.43 18.32 -2.14
N ARG A 494 26.01 17.82 -1.05
CA ARG A 494 26.06 18.58 0.19
C ARG A 494 27.20 19.60 0.16
N ASN A 495 26.87 20.84 0.50
CA ASN A 495 27.86 21.90 0.70
C ASN A 495 27.55 22.61 2.04
N GLY A 496 28.28 22.23 3.07
CA GLY A 496 28.05 22.70 4.43
C GLY A 496 26.64 22.39 4.93
N PRO A 497 25.85 23.37 5.38
CA PRO A 497 24.50 23.17 5.89
C PRO A 497 23.46 22.94 4.78
N SER A 498 23.84 23.02 3.51
CA SER A 498 22.89 23.02 2.40
C SER A 498 23.14 21.93 1.39
N LEU A 499 22.06 21.55 0.69
CA LEU A 499 22.12 20.79 -0.55
C LEU A 499 22.12 21.77 -1.72
N VAL A 500 23.10 21.68 -2.58
CA VAL A 500 23.18 22.43 -3.84
C VAL A 500 22.72 21.51 -4.95
N LEU A 501 21.72 21.97 -5.72
CA LEU A 501 21.14 21.17 -6.79
C LEU A 501 21.86 21.51 -8.10
N GLU A 502 22.01 20.48 -8.93
CA GLU A 502 22.50 20.64 -10.30
C GLU A 502 21.48 21.38 -11.18
N THR A 503 21.90 21.79 -12.36
CA THR A 503 20.98 22.38 -13.34
C THR A 503 19.96 21.33 -13.79
N PRO A 504 18.65 21.54 -13.54
CA PRO A 504 17.63 20.56 -13.91
C PRO A 504 17.55 20.40 -15.43
N SER A 505 17.35 19.16 -15.88
CA SER A 505 17.00 18.89 -17.28
C SER A 505 15.69 19.62 -17.65
N ARG A 506 15.50 19.90 -18.95
CA ARG A 506 14.26 20.54 -19.44
C ARG A 506 13.01 19.76 -18.99
N GLN A 507 13.05 18.44 -19.03
CA GLN A 507 11.93 17.59 -18.65
C GLN A 507 11.69 17.64 -17.13
N CYS A 508 12.73 17.61 -16.31
CA CYS A 508 12.61 17.75 -14.86
C CYS A 508 11.97 19.10 -14.49
N ARG A 509 12.50 20.20 -15.03
CA ARG A 509 11.95 21.54 -14.81
C ARG A 509 10.48 21.61 -15.21
N GLN A 510 10.13 21.05 -16.36
CA GLN A 510 8.74 21.02 -16.85
C GLN A 510 7.79 20.28 -15.90
N ARG A 511 8.25 19.21 -15.21
CA ARG A 511 7.44 18.50 -14.22
C ARG A 511 7.19 19.35 -12.96
N PHE A 512 8.22 20.00 -12.44
CA PHE A 512 8.06 20.91 -11.30
C PHE A 512 7.14 22.10 -11.62
N GLU A 513 7.47 22.86 -12.65
CA GLU A 513 6.73 24.06 -13.05
C GLU A 513 5.29 23.75 -13.47
N GLY A 514 5.10 22.61 -14.16
CA GLY A 514 3.77 22.17 -14.57
C GLY A 514 2.84 21.79 -13.43
N LEU A 515 3.37 21.50 -12.25
CA LEU A 515 2.63 21.29 -11.00
C LEU A 515 2.64 22.53 -10.08
N GLY A 516 3.17 23.66 -10.55
CA GLY A 516 3.22 24.91 -9.79
C GLY A 516 4.40 25.04 -8.84
N TYR A 517 5.39 24.14 -8.92
CA TYR A 517 6.58 24.18 -8.07
C TYR A 517 7.78 24.75 -8.83
N LYS A 518 8.69 25.41 -8.10
CA LYS A 518 9.99 25.83 -8.62
C LYS A 518 11.07 24.84 -8.19
N VAL A 519 11.99 24.51 -9.10
CA VAL A 519 13.18 23.76 -8.72
C VAL A 519 14.10 24.67 -7.92
N PRO A 520 14.39 24.35 -6.64
CA PRO A 520 15.30 25.15 -5.84
C PRO A 520 16.73 24.98 -6.36
N ALA A 521 17.52 26.06 -6.38
CA ALA A 521 18.95 25.96 -6.66
C ALA A 521 19.73 25.44 -5.44
N LYS A 522 19.21 25.70 -4.24
CA LYS A 522 19.82 25.35 -2.95
C LYS A 522 18.73 25.07 -1.93
N VAL A 523 18.94 24.09 -1.07
CA VAL A 523 18.06 23.76 0.06
C VAL A 523 18.89 23.80 1.33
N ASP A 524 18.54 24.69 2.26
CA ASP A 524 19.10 24.65 3.61
C ASP A 524 18.46 23.47 4.36
N VAL A 525 19.28 22.53 4.83
CA VAL A 525 18.79 21.28 5.40
C VAL A 525 18.05 21.53 6.72
N ALA A 526 18.60 22.38 7.59
CA ALA A 526 17.99 22.64 8.90
C ALA A 526 16.67 23.41 8.75
N ALA A 527 16.63 24.42 7.87
CA ALA A 527 15.40 25.14 7.57
C ALA A 527 14.35 24.24 6.94
N TYR A 528 14.73 23.40 5.97
CA TYR A 528 13.80 22.48 5.32
C TYR A 528 13.21 21.45 6.31
N ARG A 529 14.06 20.89 7.18
CA ARG A 529 13.61 19.96 8.24
C ARG A 529 12.60 20.61 9.16
N ARG A 530 12.89 21.84 9.63
CA ARG A 530 12.00 22.59 10.53
C ARG A 530 10.72 23.08 9.83
N ASP A 531 10.85 23.75 8.70
CA ASP A 531 9.78 24.54 8.10
C ASP A 531 8.89 23.70 7.17
N VAL A 532 9.46 22.71 6.45
CA VAL A 532 8.73 21.82 5.55
C VAL A 532 8.38 20.50 6.21
N LEU A 533 9.34 19.81 6.82
CA LEU A 533 9.08 18.51 7.46
C LEU A 533 8.53 18.65 8.88
N GLY A 534 8.67 19.81 9.51
CA GLY A 534 8.23 20.08 10.89
C GLY A 534 8.99 19.29 11.94
N LEU A 535 10.22 18.86 11.62
CA LEU A 535 11.10 18.15 12.50
C LEU A 535 11.82 19.13 13.41
N ARG A 536 11.94 18.78 14.69
CA ARG A 536 12.76 19.54 15.60
C ARG A 536 14.22 19.22 15.26
N SER A 537 15.06 20.23 15.24
CA SER A 537 16.48 20.12 14.86
C SER A 537 17.27 19.25 15.83
#